data_39bc5391f79ad772ec54eff708b1ad95
#
_entry.id   39bc5391f79ad772ec54eff708b1ad95
#
_cell.length_a   1.000
_cell.length_b   1.000
_cell.length_c   1.000
_cell.angle_alpha   90.00
_cell.angle_beta   90.00
_cell.angle_gamma   90.00
#
_symmetry.space_group_name_H-M   'P 1'
#
loop_
_entity.id
_entity.type
_entity.pdbx_description
1 polymer ?
#
loop_
_entity_poly.entity_id
_entity_poly.type
_entity_poly.pdbx_seq_one_letter_code
_entity_poly.pdbx_strand_id
1 'polypeptide(L)'
;LYRMGDFYELFFDDAKRAAQILDITLTRRGTDKAGNTIAMAGVPFHAADSYMARLIAAGQTVVVCEQIDESTTGNADNKSNVPAMGDKQKKDKSKSAAGSIMRREVVKTLTAGTITDDALIAPNHTPTVVAIDIATMKTQDNSQTLQAAVSQMDLAAGTLTTQTLIADKSDIDNLQTQMLTVLVRFAPSECIVSEALIDGVGGSIGSNDTEWLLWLRQNLD
;
A
#
# COMPACT_ATOMS: atom_id res chain seq x y z
N LEU A 1 7.95 1.77 -8.12
CA LEU A 1 7.90 1.52 -9.56
C LEU A 1 7.72 2.84 -10.28
N TYR A 2 8.72 3.25 -11.09
CA TYR A 2 8.71 4.51 -11.84
C TYR A 2 8.55 4.21 -13.32
N ARG A 3 7.54 4.78 -13.97
CA ARG A 3 7.36 4.67 -15.40
C ARG A 3 8.51 5.33 -16.17
N MET A 4 9.22 4.55 -16.98
CA MET A 4 10.37 4.99 -17.80
C MET A 4 10.26 4.38 -19.19
N GLY A 5 9.54 5.06 -20.10
CA GLY A 5 9.25 4.51 -21.44
C GLY A 5 8.46 3.21 -21.35
N ASP A 6 9.00 2.12 -21.88
CA ASP A 6 8.34 0.80 -21.94
C ASP A 6 8.58 -0.06 -20.70
N PHE A 7 9.18 0.51 -19.63
CA PHE A 7 9.49 -0.19 -18.40
C PHE A 7 8.94 0.54 -17.18
N TYR A 8 8.71 -0.23 -16.10
CA TYR A 8 8.73 0.26 -14.74
C TYR A 8 10.08 -0.06 -14.11
N GLU A 9 10.77 0.96 -13.65
CA GLU A 9 12.08 0.87 -13.02
C GLU A 9 12.00 1.06 -11.50
N LEU A 10 12.85 0.35 -10.78
CA LEU A 10 13.07 0.48 -9.34
C LEU A 10 14.54 0.81 -9.12
N PHE A 11 14.84 1.51 -8.02
CA PHE A 11 16.19 1.99 -7.73
C PHE A 11 16.59 1.67 -6.29
N PHE A 12 17.90 1.72 -6.02
CA PHE A 12 18.50 1.54 -4.70
C PHE A 12 18.11 0.21 -4.04
N ASP A 13 17.70 0.25 -2.78
CA ASP A 13 17.35 -0.96 -2.02
C ASP A 13 16.06 -1.60 -2.49
N ASP A 14 15.10 -0.81 -3.02
CA ASP A 14 13.89 -1.34 -3.63
C ASP A 14 14.22 -2.21 -4.85
N ALA A 15 15.21 -1.80 -5.66
CA ALA A 15 15.66 -2.59 -6.80
C ALA A 15 16.28 -3.92 -6.36
N LYS A 16 17.09 -3.92 -5.30
CA LYS A 16 17.71 -5.14 -4.75
C LYS A 16 16.64 -6.10 -4.24
N ARG A 17 15.68 -5.58 -3.44
CA ARG A 17 14.59 -6.36 -2.88
C ARG A 17 13.69 -6.95 -3.97
N ALA A 18 13.27 -6.11 -4.92
CA ALA A 18 12.44 -6.56 -6.03
C ALA A 18 13.16 -7.58 -6.90
N ALA A 19 14.46 -7.41 -7.18
CA ALA A 19 15.23 -8.37 -7.96
C ALA A 19 15.25 -9.76 -7.30
N GLN A 20 15.36 -9.82 -5.96
CA GLN A 20 15.32 -11.08 -5.21
C GLN A 20 13.93 -11.74 -5.24
N ILE A 21 12.86 -10.96 -5.00
CA ILE A 21 11.49 -11.49 -4.95
C ILE A 21 11.01 -11.94 -6.33
N LEU A 22 11.34 -11.15 -7.35
CA LEU A 22 10.85 -11.37 -8.71
C LEU A 22 11.75 -12.29 -9.54
N ASP A 23 12.94 -12.62 -9.04
CA ASP A 23 14.00 -13.34 -9.77
C ASP A 23 14.32 -12.67 -11.12
N ILE A 24 14.59 -11.36 -11.06
CA ILE A 24 14.97 -10.54 -12.23
C ILE A 24 16.37 -9.98 -12.06
N THR A 25 16.98 -9.61 -13.18
CA THR A 25 18.36 -9.11 -13.21
C THR A 25 18.47 -7.76 -12.48
N LEU A 26 19.35 -7.70 -11.48
CA LEU A 26 19.78 -6.46 -10.87
C LEU A 26 20.87 -5.82 -11.73
N THR A 27 20.63 -4.62 -12.20
CA THR A 27 21.55 -3.82 -13.02
C THR A 27 22.04 -2.59 -12.25
N ARG A 28 22.82 -1.74 -12.92
CA ARG A 28 23.36 -0.50 -12.35
C ARG A 28 23.16 0.64 -13.35
N ARG A 29 22.80 1.83 -12.82
CA ARG A 29 22.58 3.01 -13.64
C ARG A 29 23.24 4.23 -13.02
N GLY A 30 24.37 4.65 -13.58
CA GLY A 30 25.06 5.86 -13.12
C GLY A 30 25.60 5.75 -11.67
N THR A 31 25.89 6.90 -11.11
CA THR A 31 26.38 7.07 -9.74
C THR A 31 25.58 8.15 -9.02
N ASP A 32 25.43 8.01 -7.72
CA ASP A 32 24.86 9.04 -6.85
C ASP A 32 25.86 10.20 -6.63
N LYS A 33 25.45 11.22 -5.87
CA LYS A 33 26.28 12.37 -5.53
C LYS A 33 27.52 12.01 -4.69
N ALA A 34 27.51 10.85 -4.04
CA ALA A 34 28.62 10.33 -3.23
C ALA A 34 29.54 9.40 -4.05
N GLY A 35 29.25 9.18 -5.34
CA GLY A 35 30.04 8.32 -6.23
C GLY A 35 29.67 6.82 -6.17
N ASN A 36 28.64 6.43 -5.42
CA ASN A 36 28.19 5.04 -5.36
C ASN A 36 27.34 4.70 -6.58
N THR A 37 27.50 3.48 -7.10
CA THR A 37 26.67 2.99 -8.20
C THR A 37 25.22 2.79 -7.75
N ILE A 38 24.28 3.31 -8.55
CA ILE A 38 22.84 3.18 -8.29
C ILE A 38 22.38 1.81 -8.77
N ALA A 39 21.94 0.95 -7.85
CA ALA A 39 21.27 -0.30 -8.17
C ALA A 39 19.95 -0.02 -8.88
N MET A 40 19.63 -0.78 -9.93
CA MET A 40 18.42 -0.65 -10.73
C MET A 40 17.89 -2.02 -11.13
N ALA A 41 16.58 -2.18 -11.10
CA ALA A 41 15.86 -3.31 -11.70
C ALA A 41 14.66 -2.77 -12.48
N GLY A 42 14.21 -3.48 -13.50
CA GLY A 42 13.10 -3.04 -14.32
C GLY A 42 12.26 -4.20 -14.82
N VAL A 43 10.96 -3.95 -14.97
CA VAL A 43 10.00 -4.89 -15.53
C VAL A 43 9.29 -4.25 -16.72
N PRO A 44 8.97 -5.00 -17.78
CA PRO A 44 8.24 -4.46 -18.92
C PRO A 44 6.86 -3.97 -18.52
N PHE A 45 6.46 -2.80 -19.03
CA PHE A 45 5.16 -2.20 -18.73
C PHE A 45 3.97 -3.15 -19.01
N HIS A 46 3.98 -3.83 -20.14
CA HIS A 46 2.91 -4.72 -20.55
C HIS A 46 2.76 -5.99 -19.67
N ALA A 47 3.78 -6.30 -18.87
CA ALA A 47 3.77 -7.44 -17.96
C ALA A 47 3.75 -7.00 -16.48
N ALA A 48 3.64 -5.70 -16.20
CA ALA A 48 3.81 -5.12 -14.87
C ALA A 48 2.84 -5.71 -13.83
N ASP A 49 1.59 -5.99 -14.21
CA ASP A 49 0.56 -6.51 -13.28
C ASP A 49 1.01 -7.83 -12.66
N SER A 50 1.58 -8.76 -13.45
CA SER A 50 2.06 -10.03 -12.92
C SER A 50 3.22 -9.86 -11.94
N TYR A 51 4.09 -8.89 -12.17
CA TYR A 51 5.19 -8.56 -11.25
C TYR A 51 4.71 -7.85 -9.99
N MET A 52 3.76 -6.91 -10.12
CA MET A 52 3.12 -6.26 -8.98
C MET A 52 2.40 -7.27 -8.08
N ALA A 53 1.63 -8.18 -8.66
CA ALA A 53 0.96 -9.26 -7.91
C ALA A 53 1.95 -10.09 -7.10
N ARG A 54 3.13 -10.46 -7.67
CA ARG A 54 4.18 -11.19 -6.95
C ARG A 54 4.82 -10.39 -5.82
N LEU A 55 5.04 -9.10 -6.00
CA LEU A 55 5.54 -8.22 -4.94
C LEU A 55 4.55 -8.12 -3.78
N ILE A 56 3.27 -7.95 -4.10
CA ILE A 56 2.20 -7.85 -3.10
C ILE A 56 2.04 -9.18 -2.36
N ALA A 57 2.05 -10.31 -3.07
CA ALA A 57 2.00 -11.64 -2.46
C ALA A 57 3.21 -11.91 -1.53
N ALA A 58 4.35 -11.25 -1.77
CA ALA A 58 5.51 -11.26 -0.89
C ALA A 58 5.45 -10.20 0.23
N GLY A 59 4.27 -9.65 0.52
CA GLY A 59 4.06 -8.68 1.61
C GLY A 59 4.64 -7.29 1.34
N GLN A 60 4.91 -6.91 0.07
CA GLN A 60 5.46 -5.60 -0.24
C GLN A 60 4.36 -4.60 -0.60
N THR A 61 4.47 -3.38 -0.08
CA THR A 61 3.68 -2.25 -0.58
C THR A 61 4.25 -1.79 -1.91
N VAL A 62 3.40 -1.71 -2.93
CA VAL A 62 3.79 -1.30 -4.29
C VAL A 62 3.24 0.10 -4.59
N VAL A 63 4.16 1.04 -4.82
CA VAL A 63 3.83 2.42 -5.23
C VAL A 63 4.17 2.59 -6.69
N VAL A 64 3.19 3.04 -7.49
CA VAL A 64 3.32 3.27 -8.93
C VAL A 64 3.36 4.77 -9.19
N CYS A 65 4.43 5.22 -9.89
CA CYS A 65 4.62 6.60 -10.32
C CYS A 65 4.57 6.67 -11.84
N GLU A 66 3.66 7.47 -12.37
CA GLU A 66 3.51 7.73 -13.79
C GLU A 66 4.11 9.07 -14.20
N GLN A 67 4.44 9.19 -15.47
CA GLN A 67 4.81 10.47 -16.09
C GLN A 67 3.53 11.22 -16.44
N ILE A 68 3.43 12.46 -15.99
CA ILE A 68 2.29 13.33 -16.31
C ILE A 68 2.74 14.36 -17.33
N ASP A 69 2.12 14.33 -18.51
CA ASP A 69 2.27 15.37 -19.51
C ASP A 69 1.43 16.59 -19.12
N GLU A 70 2.07 17.73 -18.90
CA GLU A 70 1.38 18.99 -18.55
C GLU A 70 0.40 19.45 -19.63
N SER A 71 0.41 18.85 -20.82
CA SER A 71 -0.54 19.17 -21.90
C SER A 71 -1.97 18.67 -21.65
N THR A 72 -2.21 17.81 -20.63
CA THR A 72 -3.53 17.20 -20.39
C THR A 72 -4.32 17.92 -19.27
N THR A 73 -3.73 18.87 -18.55
CA THR A 73 -4.39 19.58 -17.44
C THR A 73 -5.09 20.90 -17.85
N GLY A 74 -5.08 21.22 -19.13
CA GLY A 74 -5.76 22.43 -19.64
C GLY A 74 -6.80 22.05 -20.69
N ASN A 75 -8.03 21.72 -20.26
CA ASN A 75 -9.29 21.99 -20.93
C ASN A 75 -10.38 20.95 -20.61
N ALA A 76 -10.91 21.05 -19.41
CA ALA A 76 -12.27 20.59 -19.16
C ALA A 76 -13.17 21.86 -19.07
N ASP A 77 -13.35 22.56 -20.18
CA ASP A 77 -14.45 23.48 -20.43
C ASP A 77 -14.17 24.23 -21.74
N ASN A 78 -14.59 23.71 -22.86
CA ASN A 78 -15.31 24.42 -23.91
C ASN A 78 -15.51 23.55 -25.16
N LYS A 79 -16.66 22.90 -25.25
CA LYS A 79 -17.20 22.46 -26.53
C LYS A 79 -17.94 23.61 -27.16
N SER A 80 -17.37 24.25 -28.16
CA SER A 80 -18.14 24.91 -29.19
C SER A 80 -17.52 24.67 -30.56
N ASN A 81 -18.25 23.93 -31.35
CA ASN A 81 -18.09 23.68 -32.77
C ASN A 81 -18.00 24.98 -33.57
N VAL A 82 -16.99 25.13 -34.44
CA VAL A 82 -17.15 25.72 -35.78
C VAL A 82 -16.02 25.26 -36.69
N PRO A 83 -16.22 24.73 -37.91
CA PRO A 83 -15.16 24.42 -38.86
C PRO A 83 -14.85 25.66 -39.72
N ALA A 84 -13.61 26.05 -39.83
CA ALA A 84 -13.14 27.00 -40.83
C ALA A 84 -11.98 26.40 -41.63
N MET A 85 -12.17 26.44 -42.94
CA MET A 85 -11.21 26.06 -44.02
C MET A 85 -9.93 26.91 -44.02
N GLY A 86 -8.81 26.25 -44.31
CA GLY A 86 -7.77 26.76 -45.23
C GLY A 86 -6.73 27.66 -44.59
N ASP A 87 -5.53 27.17 -44.35
CA ASP A 87 -4.36 27.63 -45.13
C ASP A 87 -3.11 26.77 -44.77
N LYS A 88 -2.35 26.46 -45.82
CA LYS A 88 -1.07 25.76 -45.76
C LYS A 88 0.02 26.75 -45.34
N GLN A 89 0.57 26.65 -44.15
CA GLN A 89 1.81 27.28 -43.80
C GLN A 89 2.83 26.27 -43.25
N LYS A 90 4.03 26.34 -43.87
CA LYS A 90 5.22 25.53 -43.60
C LYS A 90 5.55 25.56 -42.10
N LYS A 91 5.61 24.38 -41.48
CA LYS A 91 6.21 24.23 -40.15
C LYS A 91 7.74 24.31 -40.28
N ASP A 92 8.30 25.43 -39.87
CA ASP A 92 9.70 25.52 -39.47
C ASP A 92 9.97 24.54 -38.33
N LYS A 93 10.90 23.61 -38.61
CA LYS A 93 11.49 22.77 -37.57
C LYS A 93 12.48 23.65 -36.78
N SER A 94 12.02 24.31 -35.73
CA SER A 94 12.91 24.98 -34.79
C SER A 94 12.81 24.37 -33.42
N LYS A 95 13.93 23.72 -33.03
CA LYS A 95 14.40 23.51 -31.66
C LYS A 95 13.48 22.71 -30.73
N SER A 96 13.72 21.41 -30.69
CA SER A 96 13.46 20.62 -29.48
C SER A 96 14.12 21.29 -28.29
N ALA A 97 13.31 21.88 -27.42
CA ALA A 97 13.75 22.43 -26.16
C ALA A 97 14.47 21.34 -25.34
N ALA A 98 15.62 21.69 -24.83
CA ALA A 98 16.37 20.90 -23.87
C ALA A 98 15.44 20.35 -22.80
N GLY A 99 15.49 19.04 -22.61
CA GLY A 99 14.82 18.21 -21.63
C GLY A 99 13.93 18.90 -20.60
N SER A 100 12.66 19.09 -20.91
CA SER A 100 11.66 19.32 -19.87
C SER A 100 11.72 18.13 -18.91
N ILE A 101 12.01 18.40 -17.65
CA ILE A 101 11.95 17.38 -16.60
C ILE A 101 10.49 16.96 -16.53
N MET A 102 10.18 15.78 -17.04
CA MET A 102 8.83 15.21 -16.97
C MET A 102 8.44 15.08 -15.49
N ARG A 103 7.31 15.68 -15.13
CA ARG A 103 6.72 15.57 -13.81
C ARG A 103 6.25 14.13 -13.59
N ARG A 104 6.50 13.60 -12.41
CA ARG A 104 6.04 12.26 -12.00
C ARG A 104 5.17 12.39 -10.77
N GLU A 105 4.08 11.64 -10.77
CA GLU A 105 3.18 11.60 -9.63
C GLU A 105 2.87 10.16 -9.24
N VAL A 106 2.64 9.94 -7.95
CA VAL A 106 2.12 8.68 -7.44
C VAL A 106 0.67 8.56 -7.88
N VAL A 107 0.38 7.57 -8.72
CA VAL A 107 -0.98 7.33 -9.22
C VAL A 107 -1.66 6.16 -8.53
N LYS A 108 -0.89 5.25 -7.92
CA LYS A 108 -1.42 4.05 -7.29
C LYS A 108 -0.53 3.62 -6.13
N THR A 109 -1.14 3.26 -5.01
CA THR A 109 -0.48 2.56 -3.90
C THR A 109 -1.28 1.28 -3.65
N LEU A 110 -0.59 0.13 -3.68
CA LEU A 110 -1.18 -1.19 -3.58
C LEU A 110 -0.60 -1.92 -2.38
N THR A 111 -1.46 -2.46 -1.55
CA THR A 111 -1.12 -3.34 -0.43
C THR A 111 -1.95 -4.62 -0.50
N ALA A 112 -1.59 -5.64 0.25
CA ALA A 112 -2.27 -6.94 0.20
C ALA A 112 -3.78 -6.85 0.49
N GLY A 113 -4.18 -5.93 1.37
CA GLY A 113 -5.58 -5.73 1.77
C GLY A 113 -6.36 -4.71 0.94
N THR A 114 -5.68 -3.89 0.11
CA THR A 114 -6.32 -2.77 -0.62
C THR A 114 -6.40 -2.99 -2.14
N ILE A 115 -6.05 -4.17 -2.62
CA ILE A 115 -6.17 -4.50 -4.05
C ILE A 115 -7.64 -4.66 -4.42
N THR A 116 -8.05 -3.99 -5.50
CA THR A 116 -9.39 -4.13 -6.11
C THR A 116 -9.31 -4.55 -7.57
N ASP A 117 -8.11 -4.72 -8.11
CA ASP A 117 -7.87 -5.11 -9.50
C ASP A 117 -7.75 -6.63 -9.59
N ASP A 118 -8.69 -7.29 -10.25
CA ASP A 118 -8.76 -8.74 -10.39
C ASP A 118 -7.48 -9.35 -10.99
N ALA A 119 -6.76 -8.59 -11.82
CA ALA A 119 -5.49 -9.03 -12.40
C ALA A 119 -4.36 -9.20 -11.36
N LEU A 120 -4.51 -8.57 -10.19
CA LEU A 120 -3.53 -8.59 -9.10
C LEU A 120 -3.93 -9.54 -7.96
N ILE A 121 -5.17 -10.02 -7.95
CA ILE A 121 -5.72 -10.88 -6.88
C ILE A 121 -5.46 -12.34 -7.22
N ALA A 122 -4.93 -13.09 -6.24
CA ALA A 122 -4.78 -14.54 -6.39
C ALA A 122 -6.14 -15.23 -6.52
N PRO A 123 -6.25 -16.32 -7.32
CA PRO A 123 -7.49 -17.06 -7.45
C PRO A 123 -8.03 -17.51 -6.07
N ASN A 124 -9.34 -17.35 -5.87
CA ASN A 124 -10.04 -17.69 -4.62
C ASN A 124 -9.59 -16.92 -3.37
N HIS A 125 -8.98 -15.75 -3.55
CA HIS A 125 -8.59 -14.87 -2.47
C HIS A 125 -9.41 -13.57 -2.52
N THR A 126 -9.94 -13.14 -1.38
CA THR A 126 -10.62 -11.84 -1.25
C THR A 126 -9.76 -10.96 -0.37
N PRO A 127 -9.16 -9.90 -0.93
CA PRO A 127 -8.35 -8.97 -0.15
C PRO A 127 -9.18 -8.27 0.91
N THR A 128 -8.74 -8.36 2.18
CA THR A 128 -9.40 -7.69 3.29
C THR A 128 -8.39 -7.01 4.19
N VAL A 129 -8.78 -5.88 4.75
CA VAL A 129 -8.03 -5.15 5.78
C VAL A 129 -8.72 -5.34 7.11
N VAL A 130 -7.96 -5.69 8.15
CA VAL A 130 -8.46 -5.73 9.52
C VAL A 130 -7.78 -4.64 10.34
N ALA A 131 -8.60 -3.80 10.98
CA ALA A 131 -8.14 -2.82 11.96
C ALA A 131 -8.37 -3.35 13.37
N ILE A 132 -7.36 -3.21 14.23
CA ILE A 132 -7.39 -3.67 15.62
C ILE A 132 -7.04 -2.50 16.52
N ASP A 133 -7.88 -2.28 17.53
CA ASP A 133 -7.59 -1.34 18.61
C ASP A 133 -7.97 -1.96 19.95
N ILE A 134 -7.19 -1.68 21.02
CA ILE A 134 -7.39 -2.24 22.35
C ILE A 134 -7.35 -1.10 23.35
N ALA A 135 -8.33 -1.06 24.22
CA ALA A 135 -8.44 -0.06 25.29
C ALA A 135 -8.78 -0.69 26.65
N THR A 136 -8.31 -0.05 27.71
CA THR A 136 -8.74 -0.37 29.07
C THR A 136 -9.93 0.51 29.43
N MET A 137 -11.03 -0.12 29.83
CA MET A 137 -12.25 0.56 30.28
C MET A 137 -12.43 0.37 31.77
N LYS A 138 -12.94 1.41 32.47
CA LYS A 138 -13.36 1.32 33.86
C LYS A 138 -14.88 1.07 33.91
N THR A 139 -15.26 0.08 34.65
CA THR A 139 -16.68 -0.22 34.92
C THR A 139 -17.21 0.59 36.09
N GLN A 140 -18.53 0.60 36.32
CA GLN A 140 -19.16 1.39 37.34
C GLN A 140 -18.76 0.95 38.77
N ASP A 141 -18.38 -0.30 38.97
CA ASP A 141 -17.87 -0.87 40.23
C ASP A 141 -16.35 -0.65 40.41
N ASN A 142 -15.73 0.19 39.58
CA ASN A 142 -14.29 0.50 39.56
C ASN A 142 -13.39 -0.68 39.16
N SER A 143 -13.94 -1.80 38.67
CA SER A 143 -13.15 -2.84 38.04
C SER A 143 -12.62 -2.37 36.65
N GLN A 144 -11.61 -3.02 36.14
CA GLN A 144 -11.03 -2.69 34.84
C GLN A 144 -11.21 -3.86 33.86
N THR A 145 -11.72 -3.54 32.67
CA THR A 145 -11.84 -4.50 31.56
C THR A 145 -10.99 -4.07 30.40
N LEU A 146 -10.49 -5.04 29.63
CA LEU A 146 -9.90 -4.84 28.32
C LEU A 146 -11.00 -4.96 27.28
N GLN A 147 -11.04 -4.02 26.37
CA GLN A 147 -11.94 -4.03 25.24
C GLN A 147 -11.12 -3.96 23.96
N ALA A 148 -11.27 -4.95 23.08
CA ALA A 148 -10.69 -4.94 21.73
C ALA A 148 -11.80 -4.71 20.70
N ALA A 149 -11.56 -3.79 19.79
CA ALA A 149 -12.35 -3.59 18.58
C ALA A 149 -11.60 -4.18 17.39
N VAL A 150 -12.22 -5.13 16.70
CA VAL A 150 -11.68 -5.77 15.50
C VAL A 150 -12.63 -5.48 14.34
N SER A 151 -12.17 -4.70 13.37
CA SER A 151 -12.98 -4.25 12.24
C SER A 151 -12.39 -4.77 10.93
N GLN A 152 -13.16 -5.54 10.17
CA GLN A 152 -12.80 -6.02 8.84
C GLN A 152 -13.45 -5.15 7.76
N MET A 153 -12.66 -4.72 6.78
CA MET A 153 -13.12 -4.06 5.57
C MET A 153 -12.82 -4.92 4.35
N ASP A 154 -13.85 -5.21 3.57
CA ASP A 154 -13.78 -5.75 2.22
C ASP A 154 -14.04 -4.61 1.24
N LEU A 155 -12.99 -4.16 0.54
CA LEU A 155 -13.09 -3.02 -0.39
C LEU A 155 -13.85 -3.39 -1.67
N ALA A 156 -13.75 -4.63 -2.13
CA ALA A 156 -14.44 -5.08 -3.34
C ALA A 156 -15.95 -5.19 -3.12
N ALA A 157 -16.35 -5.72 -1.96
CA ALA A 157 -17.76 -5.81 -1.58
C ALA A 157 -18.33 -4.51 -0.99
N GLY A 158 -17.46 -3.56 -0.61
CA GLY A 158 -17.86 -2.32 0.07
C GLY A 158 -18.46 -2.57 1.44
N THR A 159 -18.04 -3.63 2.15
CA THR A 159 -18.58 -4.01 3.45
C THR A 159 -17.61 -3.73 4.59
N LEU A 160 -18.15 -3.29 5.73
CA LEU A 160 -17.42 -3.11 6.98
C LEU A 160 -18.12 -3.91 8.08
N THR A 161 -17.38 -4.82 8.70
CA THR A 161 -17.86 -5.63 9.84
C THR A 161 -17.01 -5.33 11.06
N THR A 162 -17.65 -4.97 12.18
CA THR A 162 -16.94 -4.71 13.44
C THR A 162 -17.41 -5.68 14.52
N GLN A 163 -16.46 -6.19 15.28
CA GLN A 163 -16.72 -7.00 16.47
C GLN A 163 -15.99 -6.42 17.67
N THR A 164 -16.69 -6.28 18.77
CA THR A 164 -16.12 -5.87 20.06
C THR A 164 -15.95 -7.09 20.95
N LEU A 165 -14.75 -7.23 21.51
CA LEU A 165 -14.37 -8.30 22.42
C LEU A 165 -14.10 -7.68 23.79
N ILE A 166 -14.52 -8.33 24.87
CA ILE A 166 -14.35 -7.83 26.23
C ILE A 166 -13.82 -8.96 27.10
N ALA A 167 -12.82 -8.66 27.90
CA ALA A 167 -12.30 -9.54 28.94
C ALA A 167 -11.96 -8.75 30.21
N ASP A 168 -11.86 -9.42 31.34
CA ASP A 168 -11.30 -8.84 32.56
C ASP A 168 -9.83 -8.47 32.30
N LYS A 169 -9.35 -7.35 32.85
CA LYS A 169 -7.97 -6.93 32.70
C LYS A 169 -6.96 -7.95 33.25
N SER A 170 -7.36 -8.77 34.20
CA SER A 170 -6.56 -9.86 34.76
C SER A 170 -6.50 -11.10 33.87
N ASP A 171 -7.34 -11.18 32.80
CA ASP A 171 -7.50 -12.35 31.94
C ASP A 171 -7.19 -11.99 30.45
N ILE A 172 -5.94 -11.63 30.22
CA ILE A 172 -5.43 -11.25 28.90
C ILE A 172 -5.51 -12.44 27.93
N ASP A 173 -5.24 -13.65 28.41
CA ASP A 173 -5.25 -14.88 27.59
C ASP A 173 -6.63 -15.14 26.97
N ASN A 174 -7.69 -14.82 27.71
CA ASN A 174 -9.06 -14.91 27.19
C ASN A 174 -9.29 -13.94 26.04
N LEU A 175 -8.87 -12.67 26.18
CA LEU A 175 -8.99 -11.69 25.10
C LEU A 175 -8.20 -12.13 23.87
N GLN A 176 -6.97 -12.63 24.05
CA GLN A 176 -6.14 -13.15 22.97
C GLN A 176 -6.82 -14.31 22.25
N THR A 177 -7.41 -15.26 22.98
CA THR A 177 -8.14 -16.39 22.40
C THR A 177 -9.36 -15.94 21.59
N GLN A 178 -10.12 -14.98 22.10
CA GLN A 178 -11.24 -14.38 21.37
C GLN A 178 -10.77 -13.68 20.10
N MET A 179 -9.69 -12.91 20.18
CA MET A 179 -9.11 -12.20 19.02
C MET A 179 -8.63 -13.18 17.94
N LEU A 180 -7.92 -14.24 18.32
CA LEU A 180 -7.50 -15.28 17.37
C LEU A 180 -8.70 -15.90 16.64
N THR A 181 -9.77 -16.22 17.38
CA THR A 181 -10.99 -16.77 16.78
C THR A 181 -11.58 -15.84 15.72
N VAL A 182 -11.57 -14.53 15.97
CA VAL A 182 -12.07 -13.53 15.03
C VAL A 182 -11.12 -13.38 13.85
N LEU A 183 -9.81 -13.30 14.07
CA LEU A 183 -8.80 -13.13 13.03
C LEU A 183 -8.75 -14.33 12.09
N VAL A 184 -8.82 -15.55 12.60
CA VAL A 184 -8.92 -16.76 11.78
C VAL A 184 -10.16 -16.74 10.89
N ARG A 185 -11.30 -16.29 11.40
CA ARG A 185 -12.53 -16.16 10.62
C ARG A 185 -12.48 -15.05 9.59
N PHE A 186 -11.85 -13.92 9.91
CA PHE A 186 -11.71 -12.78 9.02
C PHE A 186 -10.64 -13.01 7.95
N ALA A 187 -9.67 -13.88 8.23
CA ALA A 187 -8.56 -14.21 7.32
C ALA A 187 -7.96 -12.97 6.64
N PRO A 188 -7.45 -11.99 7.41
CA PRO A 188 -7.02 -10.71 6.86
C PRO A 188 -5.83 -10.87 5.90
N SER A 189 -5.84 -10.11 4.81
CA SER A 189 -4.69 -9.95 3.93
C SER A 189 -3.70 -8.92 4.47
N GLU A 190 -4.21 -8.02 5.32
CA GLU A 190 -3.44 -6.94 5.93
C GLU A 190 -4.07 -6.54 7.27
N CYS A 191 -3.23 -6.32 8.28
CA CYS A 191 -3.66 -5.81 9.57
C CYS A 191 -3.09 -4.42 9.83
N ILE A 192 -3.93 -3.51 10.29
CA ILE A 192 -3.55 -2.20 10.78
C ILE A 192 -3.87 -2.13 12.28
N VAL A 193 -2.98 -1.52 13.03
CA VAL A 193 -3.13 -1.33 14.48
C VAL A 193 -3.02 0.15 14.81
N SER A 194 -3.63 0.59 15.89
CA SER A 194 -3.51 1.99 16.33
C SER A 194 -2.06 2.31 16.74
N GLU A 195 -1.63 3.55 16.55
CA GLU A 195 -0.31 4.03 16.96
C GLU A 195 -0.10 3.87 18.47
N ALA A 196 -1.16 4.01 19.25
CA ALA A 196 -1.14 3.78 20.69
C ALA A 196 -0.72 2.35 21.09
N LEU A 197 -1.04 1.36 20.25
CA LEU A 197 -0.58 -0.02 20.45
C LEU A 197 0.88 -0.23 20.02
N ILE A 198 1.43 0.64 19.16
CA ILE A 198 2.82 0.57 18.70
C ILE A 198 3.76 1.21 19.72
N ASP A 199 3.40 2.39 20.22
CA ASP A 199 4.31 3.23 21.00
C ASP A 199 4.19 3.03 22.52
N GLY A 200 3.18 2.30 22.99
CA GLY A 200 2.90 2.16 24.42
C GLY A 200 2.52 3.48 25.11
N VAL A 201 2.18 4.53 24.34
CA VAL A 201 2.07 5.93 24.80
C VAL A 201 0.66 6.28 25.29
N GLY A 202 -0.24 5.35 25.31
CA GLY A 202 -1.57 5.62 25.87
C GLY A 202 -1.69 5.13 27.30
N GLY A 203 -1.27 5.86 28.31
CA GLY A 203 -1.26 5.62 29.76
C GLY A 203 -2.39 4.80 30.43
N SER A 204 -3.03 3.90 29.72
CA SER A 204 -4.15 3.06 30.18
C SER A 204 -3.87 1.55 30.13
N ILE A 205 -2.97 1.10 29.27
CA ILE A 205 -2.54 -0.30 29.20
C ILE A 205 -1.09 -0.31 29.69
N GLY A 206 -0.77 -1.00 30.77
CA GLY A 206 0.55 -0.96 31.42
C GLY A 206 1.70 -1.42 30.50
N SER A 207 2.91 -1.59 31.03
CA SER A 207 4.17 -1.91 30.33
C SER A 207 4.18 -3.12 29.38
N ASN A 208 3.02 -3.66 29.00
CA ASN A 208 2.82 -4.85 28.16
C ASN A 208 2.40 -4.51 26.73
N ASP A 209 2.41 -3.24 26.31
CA ASP A 209 1.90 -2.86 24.97
C ASP A 209 2.76 -3.45 23.85
N THR A 210 4.07 -3.59 24.08
CA THR A 210 4.98 -4.29 23.18
C THR A 210 4.64 -5.79 23.04
N GLU A 211 4.06 -6.40 24.08
CA GLU A 211 3.66 -7.82 24.08
C GLU A 211 2.50 -8.08 23.10
N TRP A 212 1.54 -7.14 22.97
CA TRP A 212 0.44 -7.26 22.03
C TRP A 212 0.92 -7.28 20.58
N LEU A 213 1.86 -6.41 20.21
CA LEU A 213 2.43 -6.39 18.87
C LEU A 213 3.24 -7.65 18.57
N LEU A 214 4.03 -8.11 19.54
CA LEU A 214 4.79 -9.36 19.40
C LEU A 214 3.81 -10.53 19.25
N TRP A 215 2.77 -10.58 20.05
CA TRP A 215 1.74 -11.60 19.98
C TRP A 215 1.00 -11.58 18.62
N LEU A 216 0.58 -10.39 18.13
CA LEU A 216 -0.05 -10.25 16.82
C LEU A 216 0.87 -10.74 15.69
N ARG A 217 2.15 -10.35 15.70
CA ARG A 217 3.13 -10.82 14.70
C ARG A 217 3.31 -12.34 14.73
N GLN A 218 3.35 -12.95 15.89
CA GLN A 218 3.52 -14.41 16.02
C GLN A 218 2.32 -15.23 15.55
N ASN A 219 1.14 -14.63 15.47
CA ASN A 219 -0.10 -15.32 15.15
C ASN A 219 -0.74 -14.90 13.81
N LEU A 220 -0.16 -13.91 13.11
CA LEU A 220 -0.65 -13.42 11.83
C LEU A 220 0.32 -13.69 10.65
N ASP A 221 1.56 -14.13 10.92
CA ASP A 221 2.51 -14.65 9.91
C ASP A 221 2.21 -16.13 9.65
#